data_d32145a53bb2fa9eb4e1421b07b25fda
#
_entry.id   d32145a53bb2fa9eb4e1421b07b25fda
#
_cell.length_a   1.000
_cell.length_b   1.000
_cell.length_c   1.000
_cell.angle_alpha   90.00
_cell.angle_beta   90.00
_cell.angle_gamma   90.00
#
_symmetry.space_group_name_H-M   'P 1'
#
loop_
_entity.id
_entity.type
_entity.pdbx_description
1 polymer ?
#
loop_
_entity_poly.entity_id
_entity_poly.type
_entity_poly.pdbx_seq_one_letter_code
_entity_poly.pdbx_strand_id
1 'polypeptide(L)'
;MANDFRFGVGMWGARSRSAWQEKVRRAEGFGFDVLQVPDHLGAPAPFPALLSAAEVTSMRLGTYVLNACFYKPALLARDVEALDRLTDGRIELGLGAGYAREEFEAAELPFPSAGERIEYLGHVTRYLREHQPTVPIMIAGSGDRIMTLAAHHADIIGLTGGRSGSTAADPLAERIEFVRTAAGDRFGELELNIVITAVPDDASGIPDLSLTRRHAPTLSDEQLLALPDVLTGSPRDMADELRRYRDSYGITYFSVQQQHAESFGKVIAELR
;
A
#
# COMPACT_ATOMS: atom_id res chain seq x y z
N MET A 1 -3.87 9.12 -22.80
CA MET A 1 -2.60 9.64 -22.23
C MET A 1 -2.11 8.55 -21.28
N ALA A 2 -0.82 8.20 -21.30
CA ALA A 2 -0.30 7.25 -20.31
C ALA A 2 -0.49 7.88 -18.92
N ASN A 3 -1.07 7.13 -17.96
CA ASN A 3 -1.20 7.61 -16.61
C ASN A 3 0.18 7.89 -16.03
N ASP A 4 0.35 9.03 -15.38
CA ASP A 4 1.60 9.38 -14.71
C ASP A 4 1.83 8.44 -13.52
N PHE A 5 3.10 8.17 -13.25
CA PHE A 5 3.47 7.35 -12.10
C PHE A 5 3.15 8.07 -10.79
N ARG A 6 2.71 7.30 -9.79
CA ARG A 6 2.56 7.72 -8.39
C ARG A 6 3.44 6.86 -7.48
N PHE A 7 4.05 7.50 -6.50
CA PHE A 7 4.99 6.83 -5.60
C PHE A 7 4.60 7.04 -4.14
N GLY A 8 4.36 5.94 -3.44
CA GLY A 8 4.06 5.91 -2.02
C GLY A 8 5.25 5.46 -1.17
N VAL A 9 5.38 6.02 0.02
CA VAL A 9 6.37 5.59 1.00
C VAL A 9 5.70 5.22 2.32
N GLY A 10 5.83 3.96 2.72
CA GLY A 10 5.37 3.45 4.00
C GLY A 10 6.36 3.81 5.12
N MET A 11 5.91 4.55 6.15
CA MET A 11 6.76 5.09 7.21
C MET A 11 6.25 4.72 8.60
N TRP A 12 7.18 4.26 9.46
CA TRP A 12 6.91 3.74 10.81
C TRP A 12 7.25 4.78 11.89
N GLY A 13 6.80 5.99 11.79
CA GLY A 13 6.98 7.00 12.80
C GLY A 13 8.45 7.33 13.17
N ALA A 14 8.62 8.04 14.27
CA ALA A 14 9.92 8.44 14.79
C ALA A 14 9.87 8.69 16.32
N ARG A 15 11.04 8.88 16.95
CA ARG A 15 11.17 9.09 18.39
C ARG A 15 10.65 10.45 18.87
N SER A 16 10.46 11.42 17.96
CA SER A 16 9.97 12.76 18.30
C SER A 16 9.25 13.37 17.09
N ARG A 17 8.43 14.42 17.34
CA ARG A 17 7.78 15.20 16.28
C ARG A 17 8.80 15.73 15.26
N SER A 18 9.89 16.34 15.72
CA SER A 18 10.90 16.90 14.81
C SER A 18 11.56 15.84 13.94
N ALA A 19 11.92 14.69 14.52
CA ALA A 19 12.49 13.58 13.77
C ALA A 19 11.49 12.97 12.79
N TRP A 20 10.19 12.92 13.13
CA TRP A 20 9.13 12.49 12.23
C TRP A 20 9.00 13.44 11.04
N GLN A 21 8.84 14.73 11.31
CA GLN A 21 8.67 15.75 10.28
C GLN A 21 9.89 15.87 9.36
N GLU A 22 11.10 15.67 9.88
CA GLU A 22 12.32 15.63 9.07
C GLU A 22 12.33 14.43 8.11
N LYS A 23 11.95 13.24 8.58
CA LYS A 23 11.79 12.07 7.70
C LYS A 23 10.76 12.31 6.59
N VAL A 24 9.63 12.96 6.92
CA VAL A 24 8.58 13.29 5.95
C VAL A 24 9.10 14.24 4.88
N ARG A 25 9.80 15.32 5.25
CA ARG A 25 10.41 16.25 4.28
C ARG A 25 11.43 15.56 3.38
N ARG A 26 12.24 14.66 3.95
CA ARG A 26 13.21 13.88 3.15
C ARG A 26 12.52 13.00 2.13
N ALA A 27 11.44 12.33 2.52
CA ALA A 27 10.65 11.49 1.60
C ALA A 27 10.08 12.33 0.45
N GLU A 28 9.49 13.48 0.74
CA GLU A 28 9.02 14.42 -0.31
C GLU A 28 10.18 14.88 -1.20
N GLY A 29 11.34 15.17 -0.62
CA GLY A 29 12.56 15.54 -1.36
C GLY A 29 13.10 14.44 -2.27
N PHE A 30 12.80 13.17 -2.01
CA PHE A 30 13.09 12.05 -2.90
C PHE A 30 12.07 11.87 -4.03
N GLY A 31 11.01 12.68 -4.05
CA GLY A 31 10.00 12.70 -5.12
C GLY A 31 8.79 11.81 -4.89
N PHE A 32 8.54 11.35 -3.65
CA PHE A 32 7.32 10.61 -3.33
C PHE A 32 6.09 11.52 -3.38
N ASP A 33 4.95 10.94 -3.78
CA ASP A 33 3.66 11.63 -3.91
C ASP A 33 2.74 11.36 -2.73
N VAL A 34 2.92 10.21 -2.05
CA VAL A 34 2.05 9.74 -0.98
C VAL A 34 2.86 9.26 0.22
N LEU A 35 2.62 9.85 1.38
CA LEU A 35 3.07 9.31 2.66
C LEU A 35 2.06 8.27 3.15
N GLN A 36 2.51 7.07 3.48
CA GLN A 36 1.67 5.98 3.96
C GLN A 36 2.09 5.57 5.37
N VAL A 37 1.11 5.46 6.29
CA VAL A 37 1.36 5.05 7.68
C VAL A 37 0.61 3.74 7.96
N PRO A 38 1.29 2.69 8.45
CA PRO A 38 0.67 1.43 8.82
C PRO A 38 -0.07 1.55 10.15
N ASP A 39 -1.04 0.64 10.36
CA ASP A 39 -1.82 0.53 11.60
C ASP A 39 -1.42 -0.76 12.34
N HIS A 40 -0.30 -0.67 13.02
CA HIS A 40 0.21 -1.76 13.86
C HIS A 40 0.42 -1.29 15.29
N LEU A 41 0.06 -2.12 16.27
CA LEU A 41 0.38 -1.85 17.67
C LEU A 41 1.90 -1.84 17.85
N GLY A 42 2.40 -0.84 18.60
CA GLY A 42 3.84 -0.58 18.73
C GLY A 42 4.39 0.43 17.72
N ALA A 43 3.64 0.75 16.67
CA ALA A 43 3.87 1.93 15.82
C ALA A 43 3.05 3.13 16.32
N PRO A 44 3.36 4.37 15.89
CA PRO A 44 2.49 5.51 16.14
C PRO A 44 1.11 5.32 15.51
N ALA A 45 0.08 5.79 16.23
CA ALA A 45 -1.28 5.78 15.70
C ALA A 45 -1.35 6.55 14.36
N PRO A 46 -1.99 6.00 13.31
CA PRO A 46 -1.92 6.56 11.95
C PRO A 46 -2.40 8.01 11.87
N PHE A 47 -3.57 8.34 12.40
CA PHE A 47 -4.17 9.67 12.24
C PHE A 47 -3.35 10.79 12.90
N PRO A 48 -2.87 10.67 14.15
CA PRO A 48 -1.95 11.65 14.73
C PRO A 48 -0.64 11.81 13.93
N ALA A 49 -0.09 10.71 13.40
CA ALA A 49 1.12 10.75 12.59
C ALA A 49 0.89 11.49 11.26
N LEU A 50 -0.21 11.20 10.57
CA LEU A 50 -0.60 11.86 9.32
C LEU A 50 -0.88 13.34 9.53
N LEU A 51 -1.60 13.72 10.61
CA LEU A 51 -1.87 15.11 10.92
C LEU A 51 -0.58 15.90 11.20
N SER A 52 0.36 15.30 11.94
CA SER A 52 1.68 15.92 12.17
C SER A 52 2.52 16.04 10.89
N ALA A 53 2.37 15.12 9.95
CA ALA A 53 3.03 15.18 8.65
C ALA A 53 2.43 16.28 7.76
N ALA A 54 1.12 16.48 7.79
CA ALA A 54 0.40 17.47 7.00
C ALA A 54 0.96 18.90 7.13
N GLU A 55 1.53 19.21 8.29
CA GLU A 55 2.13 20.53 8.57
C GLU A 55 3.40 20.82 7.77
N VAL A 56 4.06 19.80 7.21
CA VAL A 56 5.43 19.92 6.67
C VAL A 56 5.61 19.34 5.27
N THR A 57 4.54 18.84 4.66
CA THR A 57 4.58 18.25 3.31
C THR A 57 3.33 18.59 2.51
N SER A 58 3.48 18.62 1.19
CA SER A 58 2.39 18.72 0.23
C SER A 58 1.91 17.35 -0.29
N MET A 59 2.60 16.26 0.04
CA MET A 59 2.22 14.90 -0.34
C MET A 59 0.76 14.58 0.06
N ARG A 60 0.12 13.65 -0.65
CA ARG A 60 -1.06 12.98 -0.13
C ARG A 60 -0.69 12.17 1.10
N LEU A 61 -1.67 11.94 1.97
CA LEU A 61 -1.49 11.32 3.27
C LEU A 61 -2.38 10.08 3.35
N GLY A 62 -1.78 8.91 3.42
CA GLY A 62 -2.50 7.66 3.37
C GLY A 62 -2.24 6.74 4.56
N THR A 63 -3.11 5.78 4.72
CA THR A 63 -2.86 4.62 5.57
C THR A 63 -2.51 3.41 4.70
N TYR A 64 -1.59 2.54 5.17
CA TYR A 64 -1.22 1.35 4.42
C TYR A 64 -0.93 0.16 5.35
N VAL A 65 -1.97 -0.50 5.81
CA VAL A 65 -3.40 -0.18 5.73
C VAL A 65 -3.99 -0.18 7.15
N LEU A 66 -5.12 0.49 7.38
CA LEU A 66 -5.85 0.34 8.64
C LEU A 66 -6.39 -1.08 8.78
N ASN A 67 -6.31 -1.65 9.97
CA ASN A 67 -7.04 -2.85 10.32
C ASN A 67 -8.51 -2.48 10.57
N ALA A 68 -9.39 -2.77 9.60
CA ALA A 68 -10.80 -2.40 9.68
C ALA A 68 -11.49 -2.92 10.95
N CYS A 69 -11.03 -4.06 11.51
CA CYS A 69 -11.60 -4.64 12.71
C CYS A 69 -11.31 -3.83 14.00
N PHE A 70 -10.38 -2.90 13.97
CA PHE A 70 -10.09 -2.01 15.11
C PHE A 70 -11.06 -0.81 15.18
N TYR A 71 -11.88 -0.60 14.16
CA TYR A 71 -12.70 0.59 14.03
C TYR A 71 -14.20 0.27 13.93
N LYS A 72 -15.03 1.16 14.49
CA LYS A 72 -16.46 1.17 14.23
C LYS A 72 -16.77 2.11 13.05
N PRO A 73 -17.61 1.72 12.08
CA PRO A 73 -17.78 2.46 10.83
C PRO A 73 -18.08 3.96 11.02
N ALA A 74 -19.05 4.29 11.87
CA ALA A 74 -19.45 5.69 12.11
C ALA A 74 -18.34 6.52 12.80
N LEU A 75 -17.58 5.91 13.71
CA LEU A 75 -16.46 6.59 14.37
C LEU A 75 -15.30 6.81 13.38
N LEU A 76 -14.99 5.80 12.58
CA LEU A 76 -13.98 5.93 11.54
C LEU A 76 -14.36 7.00 10.51
N ALA A 77 -15.62 7.02 10.05
CA ALA A 77 -16.08 8.03 9.09
C ALA A 77 -15.93 9.45 9.63
N ARG A 78 -16.30 9.68 10.90
CA ARG A 78 -16.11 10.96 11.60
C ARG A 78 -14.64 11.36 11.65
N ASP A 79 -13.75 10.43 12.01
CA ASP A 79 -12.33 10.69 12.18
C ASP A 79 -11.65 10.94 10.82
N VAL A 80 -12.06 10.21 9.78
CA VAL A 80 -11.61 10.41 8.38
C VAL A 80 -12.09 11.76 7.85
N GLU A 81 -13.36 12.15 8.08
CA GLU A 81 -13.87 13.45 7.71
C GLU A 81 -13.08 14.60 8.35
N ALA A 82 -12.81 14.48 9.64
CA ALA A 82 -12.03 15.49 10.35
C ALA A 82 -10.60 15.59 9.81
N LEU A 83 -9.96 14.43 9.57
CA LEU A 83 -8.59 14.38 9.05
C LEU A 83 -8.52 14.95 7.62
N ASP A 84 -9.45 14.57 6.74
CA ASP A 84 -9.50 15.05 5.36
C ASP A 84 -9.67 16.57 5.29
N ARG A 85 -10.59 17.11 6.11
CA ARG A 85 -10.80 18.55 6.23
C ARG A 85 -9.58 19.30 6.76
N LEU A 86 -8.89 18.75 7.78
CA LEU A 86 -7.69 19.35 8.39
C LEU A 86 -6.44 19.22 7.52
N THR A 87 -6.51 18.42 6.45
CA THR A 87 -5.41 18.20 5.51
C THR A 87 -5.74 18.68 4.09
N ASP A 88 -6.78 19.51 3.94
CA ASP A 88 -7.18 20.12 2.66
C ASP A 88 -7.49 19.09 1.56
N GLY A 89 -8.19 17.98 1.91
CA GLY A 89 -8.63 16.97 0.95
C GLY A 89 -7.49 16.04 0.46
N ARG A 90 -6.41 15.92 1.23
CA ARG A 90 -5.24 15.10 0.82
C ARG A 90 -5.25 13.67 1.33
N ILE A 91 -6.34 13.21 1.96
CA ILE A 91 -6.39 11.86 2.52
C ILE A 91 -6.63 10.81 1.44
N GLU A 92 -5.99 9.66 1.62
CA GLU A 92 -6.17 8.41 0.89
C GLU A 92 -6.24 7.26 1.89
N LEU A 93 -7.40 6.61 2.01
CA LEU A 93 -7.65 5.66 3.08
C LEU A 93 -7.39 4.23 2.64
N GLY A 94 -6.27 3.66 3.07
CA GLY A 94 -5.98 2.24 2.88
C GLY A 94 -6.62 1.39 3.98
N LEU A 95 -7.34 0.34 3.58
CA LEU A 95 -8.07 -0.58 4.45
C LEU A 95 -7.63 -2.03 4.21
N GLY A 96 -7.55 -2.80 5.27
CA GLY A 96 -7.30 -4.24 5.25
C GLY A 96 -8.15 -4.98 6.27
N ALA A 97 -8.22 -6.30 6.14
CA ALA A 97 -9.01 -7.16 7.02
C ALA A 97 -8.32 -7.45 8.37
N GLY A 98 -7.05 -7.07 8.56
CA GLY A 98 -6.24 -7.47 9.71
C GLY A 98 -5.82 -8.95 9.65
N TYR A 99 -4.61 -9.26 10.14
CA TYR A 99 -4.08 -10.62 10.11
C TYR A 99 -3.29 -11.02 11.37
N ALA A 100 -2.77 -10.05 12.11
CA ALA A 100 -1.92 -10.25 13.28
C ALA A 100 -2.77 -10.57 14.51
N ARG A 101 -2.94 -11.86 14.84
CA ARG A 101 -3.74 -12.31 15.99
C ARG A 101 -3.29 -11.65 17.29
N GLU A 102 -1.98 -11.53 17.50
CA GLU A 102 -1.38 -10.93 18.70
C GLU A 102 -1.79 -9.48 18.93
N GLU A 103 -2.07 -8.74 17.86
CA GLU A 103 -2.55 -7.35 17.96
C GLU A 103 -4.03 -7.29 18.37
N PHE A 104 -4.85 -8.24 17.92
CA PHE A 104 -6.24 -8.36 18.40
C PHE A 104 -6.28 -8.72 19.89
N GLU A 105 -5.43 -9.65 20.32
CA GLU A 105 -5.32 -10.06 21.73
C GLU A 105 -4.85 -8.88 22.61
N ALA A 106 -3.83 -8.14 22.15
CA ALA A 106 -3.34 -6.96 22.88
C ALA A 106 -4.37 -5.81 22.93
N ALA A 107 -5.23 -5.69 21.91
CA ALA A 107 -6.33 -4.74 21.86
C ALA A 107 -7.59 -5.23 22.62
N GLU A 108 -7.57 -6.40 23.25
CA GLU A 108 -8.73 -7.04 23.89
C GLU A 108 -9.92 -7.23 22.94
N LEU A 109 -9.63 -7.45 21.65
CA LEU A 109 -10.63 -7.67 20.62
C LEU A 109 -10.69 -9.15 20.22
N PRO A 110 -11.89 -9.68 19.88
CA PRO A 110 -12.00 -11.02 19.33
C PRO A 110 -11.23 -11.10 17.99
N PHE A 111 -10.61 -12.26 17.73
CA PHE A 111 -9.99 -12.57 16.44
C PHE A 111 -10.91 -13.47 15.62
N PRO A 112 -11.81 -12.92 14.79
CA PRO A 112 -12.72 -13.69 13.97
C PRO A 112 -11.99 -14.48 12.87
N SER A 113 -12.70 -15.38 12.19
CA SER A 113 -12.19 -16.06 11.00
C SER A 113 -11.82 -15.05 9.91
N ALA A 114 -10.94 -15.43 8.99
CA ALA A 114 -10.57 -14.57 7.86
C ALA A 114 -11.79 -14.13 7.04
N GLY A 115 -12.77 -15.02 6.90
CA GLY A 115 -14.03 -14.72 6.21
C GLY A 115 -14.83 -13.62 6.89
N GLU A 116 -15.02 -13.69 8.19
CA GLU A 116 -15.75 -12.71 8.97
C GLU A 116 -15.03 -11.35 8.98
N ARG A 117 -13.69 -11.35 9.06
CA ARG A 117 -12.90 -10.11 8.97
C ARG A 117 -13.05 -9.42 7.60
N ILE A 118 -13.06 -10.19 6.51
CA ILE A 118 -13.28 -9.65 5.16
C ILE A 118 -14.72 -9.12 5.00
N GLU A 119 -15.70 -9.81 5.57
CA GLU A 119 -17.09 -9.34 5.58
C GLU A 119 -17.24 -8.03 6.36
N TYR A 120 -16.58 -7.93 7.52
CA TYR A 120 -16.55 -6.70 8.30
C TYR A 120 -15.82 -5.56 7.58
N LEU A 121 -14.69 -5.83 6.91
CA LEU A 121 -14.04 -4.86 6.03
C LEU A 121 -15.01 -4.34 4.97
N GLY A 122 -15.80 -5.22 4.35
CA GLY A 122 -16.82 -4.82 3.39
C GLY A 122 -17.93 -3.95 4.01
N HIS A 123 -18.34 -4.24 5.23
CA HIS A 123 -19.29 -3.40 5.97
C HIS A 123 -18.72 -2.00 6.23
N VAL A 124 -17.49 -1.90 6.73
CA VAL A 124 -16.79 -0.63 6.98
C VAL A 124 -16.63 0.17 5.68
N THR A 125 -16.19 -0.48 4.60
CA THR A 125 -15.98 0.18 3.30
C THR A 125 -17.27 0.75 2.73
N ARG A 126 -18.38 0.00 2.75
CA ARG A 126 -19.67 0.51 2.26
C ARG A 126 -20.15 1.71 3.07
N TYR A 127 -20.01 1.66 4.40
CA TYR A 127 -20.35 2.78 5.26
C TYR A 127 -19.54 4.04 4.92
N LEU A 128 -18.23 3.90 4.72
CA LEU A 128 -17.36 5.01 4.32
C LEU A 128 -17.75 5.56 2.94
N ARG A 129 -18.07 4.72 1.96
CA ARG A 129 -18.53 5.16 0.65
C ARG A 129 -19.80 6.02 0.72
N GLU A 130 -20.72 5.66 1.59
CA GLU A 130 -21.96 6.41 1.80
C GLU A 130 -21.73 7.77 2.48
N HIS A 131 -20.78 7.83 3.43
CA HIS A 131 -20.61 9.01 4.29
C HIS A 131 -19.38 9.87 3.92
N GLN A 132 -18.39 9.29 3.20
CA GLN A 132 -17.16 9.95 2.78
C GLN A 132 -16.87 9.64 1.30
N PRO A 133 -17.75 10.01 0.36
CA PRO A 133 -17.68 9.58 -1.03
C PRO A 133 -16.47 10.14 -1.79
N THR A 134 -15.87 11.23 -1.33
CA THR A 134 -14.74 11.92 -1.98
C THR A 134 -13.38 11.42 -1.55
N VAL A 135 -13.29 10.69 -0.42
CA VAL A 135 -12.01 10.14 0.06
C VAL A 135 -11.68 8.86 -0.71
N PRO A 136 -10.55 8.82 -1.45
CA PRO A 136 -10.14 7.60 -2.14
C PRO A 136 -9.90 6.45 -1.16
N ILE A 137 -10.43 5.27 -1.47
CA ILE A 137 -10.25 4.07 -0.66
C ILE A 137 -9.40 3.07 -1.40
N MET A 138 -8.27 2.69 -0.79
CA MET A 138 -7.48 1.54 -1.17
C MET A 138 -7.91 0.32 -0.35
N ILE A 139 -8.02 -0.84 -1.00
CA ILE A 139 -8.11 -2.13 -0.31
C ILE A 139 -6.95 -2.99 -0.76
N ALA A 140 -6.18 -3.51 0.20
CA ALA A 140 -5.02 -4.38 -0.07
C ALA A 140 -5.21 -5.78 0.50
N GLY A 141 -4.74 -6.77 -0.25
CA GLY A 141 -4.73 -8.18 0.15
C GLY A 141 -4.37 -9.10 -1.00
N SER A 142 -4.31 -10.41 -0.74
CA SER A 142 -3.90 -11.41 -1.73
C SER A 142 -4.98 -12.47 -2.07
N GLY A 143 -5.97 -12.66 -1.19
CA GLY A 143 -7.00 -13.68 -1.37
C GLY A 143 -8.14 -13.26 -2.31
N ASP A 144 -8.78 -14.23 -2.96
CA ASP A 144 -9.86 -13.96 -3.93
C ASP A 144 -11.02 -13.15 -3.34
N ARG A 145 -11.45 -13.48 -2.11
CA ARG A 145 -12.57 -12.77 -1.46
C ARG A 145 -12.28 -11.30 -1.21
N ILE A 146 -11.06 -10.96 -0.76
CA ILE A 146 -10.69 -9.56 -0.52
C ILE A 146 -10.49 -8.82 -1.83
N MET A 147 -9.94 -9.48 -2.87
CA MET A 147 -9.80 -8.88 -4.20
C MET A 147 -11.15 -8.63 -4.87
N THR A 148 -12.13 -9.54 -4.71
CA THR A 148 -13.50 -9.32 -5.17
C THR A 148 -14.13 -8.11 -4.46
N LEU A 149 -13.97 -8.02 -3.14
CA LEU A 149 -14.44 -6.86 -2.37
C LEU A 149 -13.80 -5.56 -2.87
N ALA A 150 -12.48 -5.57 -3.06
CA ALA A 150 -11.73 -4.43 -3.56
C ALA A 150 -12.19 -4.01 -4.97
N ALA A 151 -12.34 -4.96 -5.89
CA ALA A 151 -12.81 -4.72 -7.25
C ALA A 151 -14.18 -4.02 -7.30
N HIS A 152 -15.07 -4.32 -6.35
CA HIS A 152 -16.41 -3.73 -6.29
C HIS A 152 -16.47 -2.39 -5.56
N HIS A 153 -15.59 -2.12 -4.59
CA HIS A 153 -15.77 -1.03 -3.63
C HIS A 153 -14.57 -0.10 -3.45
N ALA A 154 -13.37 -0.47 -3.88
CA ALA A 154 -12.19 0.39 -3.77
C ALA A 154 -12.02 1.31 -4.98
N ASP A 155 -11.21 2.35 -4.86
CA ASP A 155 -10.67 3.14 -5.97
C ASP A 155 -9.28 2.64 -6.34
N ILE A 156 -8.56 2.11 -5.35
CA ILE A 156 -7.19 1.65 -5.50
C ILE A 156 -7.09 0.20 -5.02
N ILE A 157 -6.51 -0.65 -5.85
CA ILE A 157 -6.25 -2.05 -5.53
C ILE A 157 -4.81 -2.23 -5.09
N GLY A 158 -4.59 -2.57 -3.82
CA GLY A 158 -3.26 -2.90 -3.30
C GLY A 158 -2.89 -4.35 -3.61
N LEU A 159 -2.02 -4.55 -4.61
CA LEU A 159 -1.51 -5.86 -5.02
C LEU A 159 -0.28 -6.26 -4.17
N THR A 160 -0.11 -7.55 -3.95
CA THR A 160 0.98 -8.14 -3.15
C THR A 160 1.78 -9.15 -3.99
N GLY A 161 2.18 -8.77 -5.20
CA GLY A 161 3.05 -9.57 -6.07
C GLY A 161 2.45 -10.84 -6.67
N GLY A 162 1.26 -11.26 -6.24
CA GLY A 162 0.60 -12.46 -6.73
C GLY A 162 -0.16 -13.23 -5.66
N ARG A 163 -0.81 -14.33 -6.04
CA ARG A 163 -1.50 -15.23 -5.11
C ARG A 163 -0.50 -16.22 -4.51
N SER A 164 -0.52 -16.37 -3.18
CA SER A 164 0.25 -17.43 -2.52
C SER A 164 -0.11 -18.79 -3.08
N GLY A 165 0.91 -19.56 -3.50
CA GLY A 165 0.73 -20.89 -4.09
C GLY A 165 0.25 -20.90 -5.54
N SER A 166 0.25 -19.76 -6.26
CA SER A 166 0.01 -19.75 -7.71
C SER A 166 1.07 -20.55 -8.45
N THR A 167 0.64 -21.32 -9.44
CA THR A 167 1.50 -22.05 -10.38
C THR A 167 1.50 -21.40 -11.78
N ALA A 168 0.88 -20.22 -11.90
CA ALA A 168 0.86 -19.48 -13.15
C ALA A 168 2.28 -19.04 -13.55
N ALA A 169 2.54 -18.99 -14.86
CA ALA A 169 3.81 -18.49 -15.38
C ALA A 169 4.02 -17.00 -15.06
N ASP A 170 2.91 -16.25 -14.93
CA ASP A 170 2.89 -14.86 -14.50
C ASP A 170 1.81 -14.68 -13.43
N PRO A 171 2.18 -14.81 -12.13
CA PRO A 171 1.22 -14.69 -11.03
C PRO A 171 0.63 -13.29 -10.88
N LEU A 172 1.33 -12.25 -11.33
CA LEU A 172 0.84 -10.87 -11.27
C LEU A 172 -0.24 -10.65 -12.33
N ALA A 173 0.00 -11.09 -13.57
CA ALA A 173 -1.01 -11.04 -14.63
C ALA A 173 -2.26 -11.82 -14.24
N GLU A 174 -2.11 -13.03 -13.69
CA GLU A 174 -3.24 -13.83 -13.17
C GLU A 174 -4.07 -13.04 -12.16
N ARG A 175 -3.40 -12.34 -11.23
CA ARG A 175 -4.08 -11.58 -10.19
C ARG A 175 -4.83 -10.37 -10.75
N ILE A 176 -4.22 -9.67 -11.69
CA ILE A 176 -4.85 -8.51 -12.34
C ILE A 176 -6.06 -8.94 -13.20
N GLU A 177 -5.96 -10.06 -13.91
CA GLU A 177 -7.08 -10.58 -14.70
C GLU A 177 -8.24 -11.03 -13.79
N PHE A 178 -7.94 -11.60 -12.62
CA PHE A 178 -8.96 -11.87 -11.61
C PHE A 178 -9.69 -10.58 -11.17
N VAL A 179 -8.93 -9.51 -10.88
CA VAL A 179 -9.51 -8.21 -10.51
C VAL A 179 -10.32 -7.63 -11.66
N ARG A 180 -9.81 -7.70 -12.90
CA ARG A 180 -10.51 -7.25 -14.11
C ARG A 180 -11.86 -7.94 -14.27
N THR A 181 -11.86 -9.26 -14.15
CA THR A 181 -13.09 -10.07 -14.24
C THR A 181 -14.08 -9.71 -13.14
N ALA A 182 -13.61 -9.54 -11.90
CA ALA A 182 -14.46 -9.20 -10.77
C ALA A 182 -15.03 -7.77 -10.86
N ALA A 183 -14.27 -6.82 -11.39
CA ALA A 183 -14.69 -5.42 -11.53
C ALA A 183 -15.59 -5.17 -12.72
N GLY A 184 -15.51 -6.01 -13.79
CA GLY A 184 -16.25 -5.78 -15.01
C GLY A 184 -15.98 -4.40 -15.61
N ASP A 185 -17.04 -3.68 -16.00
CA ASP A 185 -16.92 -2.35 -16.63
C ASP A 185 -16.20 -1.31 -15.74
N ARG A 186 -16.21 -1.54 -14.42
CA ARG A 186 -15.56 -0.65 -13.46
C ARG A 186 -14.03 -0.74 -13.46
N PHE A 187 -13.43 -1.76 -14.10
CA PHE A 187 -11.98 -1.95 -14.07
C PHE A 187 -11.19 -0.73 -14.56
N GLY A 188 -11.70 0.00 -15.54
CA GLY A 188 -11.08 1.22 -16.07
C GLY A 188 -11.04 2.42 -15.09
N GLU A 189 -11.80 2.35 -13.99
CA GLU A 189 -11.83 3.36 -12.93
C GLU A 189 -10.86 3.04 -11.78
N LEU A 190 -10.28 1.82 -11.76
CA LEU A 190 -9.42 1.35 -10.70
C LEU A 190 -7.96 1.75 -10.95
N GLU A 191 -7.31 2.29 -9.93
CA GLU A 191 -5.86 2.42 -9.90
C GLU A 191 -5.24 1.15 -9.30
N LEU A 192 -4.21 0.62 -9.95
CA LEU A 192 -3.48 -0.54 -9.45
C LEU A 192 -2.22 -0.10 -8.72
N ASN A 193 -2.09 -0.51 -7.47
CA ASN A 193 -0.92 -0.32 -6.64
C ASN A 193 -0.19 -1.64 -6.41
N ILE A 194 1.14 -1.62 -6.40
CA ILE A 194 1.96 -2.73 -5.91
C ILE A 194 2.97 -2.23 -4.89
N VAL A 195 3.15 -2.99 -3.80
CA VAL A 195 4.23 -2.74 -2.86
C VAL A 195 5.50 -3.41 -3.34
N ILE A 196 6.59 -2.65 -3.41
CA ILE A 196 7.92 -3.16 -3.69
C ILE A 196 8.59 -3.48 -2.34
N THR A 197 8.97 -4.73 -2.16
CA THR A 197 9.49 -5.25 -0.88
C THR A 197 11.02 -5.23 -0.80
N ALA A 198 11.70 -5.15 -1.94
CA ALA A 198 13.15 -5.10 -2.00
C ALA A 198 13.66 -4.22 -3.15
N VAL A 199 14.63 -3.36 -2.83
CA VAL A 199 15.28 -2.42 -3.76
C VAL A 199 16.77 -2.41 -3.44
N PRO A 200 17.67 -2.52 -4.44
CA PRO A 200 19.12 -2.40 -4.21
C PRO A 200 19.48 -1.06 -3.57
N ASP A 201 20.37 -1.08 -2.59
CA ASP A 201 20.88 0.11 -1.91
C ASP A 201 22.32 0.45 -2.30
N ASP A 202 22.98 -0.44 -3.05
CA ASP A 202 24.34 -0.27 -3.53
C ASP A 202 24.51 -0.57 -5.04
N ALA A 203 25.73 -0.49 -5.53
CA ALA A 203 26.07 -0.70 -6.93
C ALA A 203 26.06 -2.16 -7.39
N SER A 204 25.82 -3.13 -6.51
CA SER A 204 25.71 -4.55 -6.89
C SER A 204 24.45 -4.83 -7.72
N GLY A 205 23.43 -4.00 -7.57
CA GLY A 205 22.13 -4.19 -8.20
C GLY A 205 21.33 -5.37 -7.60
N ILE A 206 21.77 -5.92 -6.47
CA ILE A 206 21.10 -7.03 -5.76
C ILE A 206 20.53 -6.50 -4.44
N PRO A 207 19.21 -6.60 -4.21
CA PRO A 207 18.61 -6.10 -2.99
C PRO A 207 18.79 -7.04 -1.80
N ASP A 208 18.67 -6.51 -0.58
CA ASP A 208 18.43 -7.32 0.61
C ASP A 208 17.05 -7.97 0.56
N LEU A 209 17.02 -9.30 0.57
CA LEU A 209 15.79 -10.09 0.48
C LEU A 209 15.16 -10.42 1.83
N SER A 210 15.68 -9.91 2.93
CA SER A 210 15.27 -10.31 4.28
C SER A 210 13.78 -10.03 4.55
N LEU A 211 13.25 -8.92 4.05
CA LEU A 211 11.82 -8.59 4.15
C LEU A 211 10.96 -9.50 3.27
N THR A 212 11.31 -9.64 2.00
CA THR A 212 10.61 -10.49 1.04
C THR A 212 10.55 -11.94 1.53
N ARG A 213 11.66 -12.43 2.09
CA ARG A 213 11.75 -13.78 2.68
C ARG A 213 10.78 -14.01 3.84
N ARG A 214 10.46 -12.98 4.65
CA ARG A 214 9.45 -13.13 5.71
C ARG A 214 8.06 -13.44 5.16
N HIS A 215 7.75 -12.93 3.96
CA HIS A 215 6.47 -13.16 3.29
C HIS A 215 6.45 -14.45 2.46
N ALA A 216 7.63 -14.91 2.01
CA ALA A 216 7.80 -16.10 1.18
C ALA A 216 8.97 -16.99 1.68
N PRO A 217 8.86 -17.56 2.91
CA PRO A 217 9.99 -18.22 3.59
C PRO A 217 10.45 -19.52 2.94
N THR A 218 9.70 -20.09 2.03
CA THR A 218 9.99 -21.36 1.36
C THR A 218 10.68 -21.20 0.01
N LEU A 219 10.78 -19.97 -0.51
CA LEU A 219 11.38 -19.71 -1.81
C LEU A 219 12.92 -19.59 -1.70
N SER A 220 13.63 -20.06 -2.74
CA SER A 220 15.07 -19.81 -2.91
C SER A 220 15.36 -18.34 -3.20
N ASP A 221 16.64 -17.91 -3.08
CA ASP A 221 17.03 -16.54 -3.42
C ASP A 221 16.72 -16.20 -4.88
N GLU A 222 16.98 -17.13 -5.80
CA GLU A 222 16.66 -16.99 -7.23
C GLU A 222 15.15 -16.78 -7.45
N GLN A 223 14.32 -17.55 -6.74
CA GLN A 223 12.87 -17.41 -6.80
C GLN A 223 12.39 -16.10 -6.19
N LEU A 224 13.01 -15.65 -5.09
CA LEU A 224 12.69 -14.36 -4.47
C LEU A 224 13.06 -13.19 -5.37
N LEU A 225 14.23 -13.25 -6.04
CA LEU A 225 14.66 -12.22 -7.01
C LEU A 225 13.75 -12.13 -8.24
N ALA A 226 13.03 -13.21 -8.57
CA ALA A 226 12.09 -13.26 -9.67
C ALA A 226 10.66 -12.78 -9.29
N LEU A 227 10.43 -12.43 -8.03
CA LEU A 227 9.11 -11.93 -7.60
C LEU A 227 8.85 -10.53 -8.16
N PRO A 228 7.61 -10.21 -8.54
CA PRO A 228 7.27 -8.90 -9.13
C PRO A 228 7.36 -7.72 -8.17
N ASP A 229 7.46 -7.98 -6.87
CA ASP A 229 7.65 -6.99 -5.82
C ASP A 229 9.13 -6.81 -5.41
N VAL A 230 10.06 -7.39 -6.18
CA VAL A 230 11.51 -7.28 -5.99
C VAL A 230 12.13 -6.61 -7.22
N LEU A 231 12.78 -5.48 -7.02
CA LEU A 231 13.53 -4.80 -8.08
C LEU A 231 15.02 -5.14 -8.00
N THR A 232 15.67 -5.22 -9.16
CA THR A 232 17.10 -5.52 -9.29
C THR A 232 17.75 -4.59 -10.32
N GLY A 233 19.07 -4.52 -10.32
CA GLY A 233 19.83 -3.73 -11.28
C GLY A 233 20.07 -2.28 -10.85
N SER A 234 20.44 -1.44 -11.81
CA SER A 234 20.65 -0.01 -11.61
C SER A 234 19.32 0.74 -11.47
N PRO A 235 19.31 2.01 -10.97
CA PRO A 235 18.11 2.84 -10.96
C PRO A 235 17.40 2.92 -12.32
N ARG A 236 18.15 2.94 -13.42
CA ARG A 236 17.59 2.94 -14.78
C ARG A 236 16.93 1.61 -15.13
N ASP A 237 17.57 0.49 -14.80
CA ASP A 237 16.99 -0.85 -15.05
C ASP A 237 15.68 -1.02 -14.28
N MET A 238 15.65 -0.55 -13.01
CA MET A 238 14.44 -0.55 -12.19
C MET A 238 13.36 0.37 -12.77
N ALA A 239 13.71 1.55 -13.25
CA ALA A 239 12.76 2.46 -13.90
C ALA A 239 12.17 1.85 -15.18
N ASP A 240 12.98 1.16 -15.99
CA ASP A 240 12.51 0.46 -17.18
C ASP A 240 11.56 -0.70 -16.81
N GLU A 241 11.82 -1.40 -15.70
CA GLU A 241 10.91 -2.42 -15.17
C GLU A 241 9.57 -1.83 -14.73
N LEU A 242 9.56 -0.67 -14.04
CA LEU A 242 8.31 0.01 -13.67
C LEU A 242 7.54 0.50 -14.90
N ARG A 243 8.22 0.95 -15.96
CA ARG A 243 7.58 1.27 -17.26
C ARG A 243 6.93 0.01 -17.86
N ARG A 244 7.62 -1.13 -17.81
CA ARG A 244 7.06 -2.41 -18.25
C ARG A 244 5.81 -2.79 -17.44
N TYR A 245 5.79 -2.56 -16.13
CA TYR A 245 4.60 -2.83 -15.30
C TYR A 245 3.42 -1.93 -15.69
N ARG A 246 3.67 -0.67 -15.95
CA ARG A 246 2.64 0.23 -16.48
C ARG A 246 2.10 -0.26 -17.84
N ASP A 247 2.99 -0.57 -18.76
CA ASP A 247 2.63 -0.87 -20.14
C ASP A 247 1.98 -2.26 -20.28
N SER A 248 2.41 -3.24 -19.48
CA SER A 248 1.91 -4.62 -19.53
C SER A 248 0.70 -4.86 -18.63
N TYR A 249 0.65 -4.18 -17.46
CA TYR A 249 -0.32 -4.48 -16.41
C TYR A 249 -1.22 -3.29 -16.04
N GLY A 250 -0.88 -2.09 -16.47
CA GLY A 250 -1.58 -0.87 -16.06
C GLY A 250 -1.26 -0.43 -14.63
N ILE A 251 -0.18 -0.93 -14.04
CA ILE A 251 0.24 -0.53 -12.69
C ILE A 251 0.99 0.79 -12.79
N THR A 252 0.48 1.82 -12.12
CA THR A 252 1.06 3.16 -12.10
C THR A 252 1.40 3.65 -10.68
N TYR A 253 0.91 2.97 -9.66
CA TYR A 253 1.14 3.34 -8.27
C TYR A 253 2.06 2.31 -7.59
N PHE A 254 3.25 2.75 -7.20
CA PHE A 254 4.27 1.92 -6.56
C PHE A 254 4.53 2.41 -5.14
N SER A 255 4.46 1.51 -4.17
CA SER A 255 4.74 1.81 -2.77
C SER A 255 6.00 1.09 -2.31
N VAL A 256 6.85 1.76 -1.53
CA VAL A 256 8.03 1.16 -0.88
C VAL A 256 8.01 1.44 0.61
N GLN A 257 8.76 0.66 1.39
CA GLN A 257 8.97 0.97 2.80
C GLN A 257 10.11 1.99 2.99
N GLN A 258 10.10 2.70 4.12
CA GLN A 258 11.01 3.81 4.42
C GLN A 258 12.50 3.48 4.27
N GLN A 259 12.92 2.21 4.49
CA GLN A 259 14.32 1.82 4.34
C GLN A 259 14.79 1.88 2.89
N HIS A 260 13.89 1.79 1.93
CA HIS A 260 14.18 1.86 0.50
C HIS A 260 13.99 3.28 -0.09
N ALA A 261 13.54 4.26 0.73
CA ALA A 261 13.14 5.57 0.24
C ALA A 261 14.24 6.31 -0.53
N GLU A 262 15.48 6.27 -0.04
CA GLU A 262 16.60 6.97 -0.69
C GLU A 262 17.00 6.29 -2.01
N SER A 263 17.11 4.96 -2.02
CA SER A 263 17.44 4.19 -3.23
C SER A 263 16.33 4.29 -4.28
N PHE A 264 15.08 4.19 -3.85
CA PHE A 264 13.94 4.31 -4.74
C PHE A 264 13.74 5.75 -5.26
N GLY A 265 14.16 6.77 -4.51
CA GLY A 265 14.20 8.15 -4.97
C GLY A 265 15.05 8.34 -6.23
N LYS A 266 16.12 7.55 -6.41
CA LYS A 266 16.92 7.54 -7.65
C LYS A 266 16.13 6.95 -8.83
N VAL A 267 15.28 5.95 -8.58
CA VAL A 267 14.38 5.36 -9.59
C VAL A 267 13.31 6.37 -9.99
N ILE A 268 12.74 7.09 -9.02
CA ILE A 268 11.78 8.16 -9.28
C ILE A 268 12.37 9.23 -10.20
N ALA A 269 13.63 9.62 -9.95
CA ALA A 269 14.32 10.61 -10.79
C ALA A 269 14.51 10.16 -12.25
N GLU A 270 14.64 8.85 -12.53
CA GLU A 270 14.70 8.28 -13.89
C GLU A 270 13.32 8.24 -14.59
N LEU A 271 12.23 8.39 -13.84
CA LEU A 271 10.84 8.31 -14.34
C LEU A 271 10.19 9.68 -14.55
N ARG A 272 10.77 10.73 -13.99
CA ARG A 272 10.32 12.14 -14.08
C ARG A 272 11.23 12.96 -14.95
#